data_b606565e9a39211eb5eac947b52ae9db
#
_entry.id   b606565e9a39211eb5eac947b52ae9db
#
_cell.length_a   1.000
_cell.length_b   1.000
_cell.length_c   1.000
_cell.angle_alpha   90.00
_cell.angle_beta   90.00
_cell.angle_gamma   90.00
#
_symmetry.space_group_name_H-M   'P 1'
#
loop_
_entity.id
_entity.type
_entity.pdbx_description
1 polymer ?
#
loop_
_entity_poly.entity_id
_entity_poly.type
_entity_poly.pdbx_seq_one_letter_code
_entity_poly.pdbx_strand_id
1 'polypeptide(L)'
;MQWCTGAQFTKSITTGASNDGDDSYNSDVIIKRQDQLSYPAIIWCREKDFDWYLPSQKELVSIYKLIDLLNKRGINLHNKWYWTSQEDGGNKAYSINLDQDKPSSLHKFYHNYVRAIARF
;
A
#
# COMPACT_ATOMS: atom_id res chain seq x y z
N MET A 1 -3.03 5.25 8.59
CA MET A 1 -1.58 4.98 8.61
C MET A 1 -0.93 5.73 7.45
N GLN A 2 0.22 6.30 7.68
CA GLN A 2 0.97 7.02 6.65
C GLN A 2 1.80 6.06 5.80
N TRP A 3 2.01 6.43 4.53
CA TRP A 3 2.89 5.68 3.64
C TRP A 3 4.37 5.92 3.98
N CYS A 4 4.69 7.17 4.28
CA CYS A 4 6.05 7.61 4.64
C CYS A 4 5.99 8.69 5.71
N THR A 5 6.98 8.74 6.60
CA THR A 5 7.04 9.70 7.69
C THR A 5 8.42 10.36 7.80
N GLY A 6 8.49 11.42 8.60
CA GLY A 6 9.75 12.02 9.04
C GLY A 6 10.55 12.67 7.93
N ALA A 7 11.86 12.57 8.05
CA ALA A 7 12.80 13.21 7.14
C ALA A 7 12.70 12.68 5.71
N GLN A 8 12.30 11.43 5.53
CA GLN A 8 12.18 10.84 4.21
C GLN A 8 11.06 11.50 3.41
N PHE A 9 9.97 11.87 4.06
CA PHE A 9 8.91 12.62 3.41
C PHE A 9 9.38 14.02 3.00
N THR A 10 10.02 14.75 3.90
CA THR A 10 10.48 16.14 3.64
C THR A 10 11.54 16.18 2.55
N LYS A 11 12.34 15.13 2.39
CA LYS A 11 13.36 15.02 1.34
C LYS A 11 12.78 14.58 -0.01
N SER A 12 11.51 14.20 -0.05
CA SER A 12 10.85 13.69 -1.27
C SER A 12 11.63 12.55 -1.92
N ILE A 13 12.02 11.56 -1.12
CA ILE A 13 12.85 10.45 -1.57
C ILE A 13 12.04 9.49 -2.43
N THR A 14 12.54 9.20 -3.63
CA THR A 14 12.03 8.16 -4.51
C THR A 14 12.68 6.84 -4.15
N THR A 15 11.86 5.83 -3.82
CA THR A 15 12.36 4.52 -3.36
C THR A 15 12.53 3.50 -4.48
N GLY A 16 11.89 3.71 -5.63
CA GLY A 16 11.84 2.72 -6.69
C GLY A 16 10.66 1.75 -6.59
N ALA A 17 9.79 1.93 -5.60
CA ALA A 17 8.60 1.08 -5.41
C ALA A 17 7.49 1.51 -6.38
N SER A 18 7.72 1.36 -7.68
CA SER A 18 6.82 1.87 -8.72
C SER A 18 6.29 0.79 -9.66
N ASN A 19 6.51 -0.49 -9.35
CA ASN A 19 6.02 -1.60 -10.15
C ASN A 19 4.51 -1.78 -9.95
N ASP A 20 3.77 -1.97 -11.03
CA ASP A 20 2.32 -2.19 -10.99
C ASP A 20 1.93 -3.68 -11.08
N GLY A 21 2.90 -4.58 -10.99
CA GLY A 21 2.66 -6.02 -11.08
C GLY A 21 1.98 -6.62 -9.86
N ASP A 22 1.65 -7.90 -9.97
CA ASP A 22 0.95 -8.67 -8.94
C ASP A 22 1.95 -9.33 -8.00
N ASP A 23 2.77 -8.55 -7.30
CA ASP A 23 3.87 -9.12 -6.53
C ASP A 23 4.22 -8.24 -5.34
N SER A 24 4.98 -8.80 -4.43
CA SER A 24 5.56 -8.11 -3.30
C SER A 24 6.74 -7.18 -3.66
N TYR A 25 7.03 -7.02 -4.94
CA TYR A 25 8.22 -6.29 -5.41
C TYR A 25 8.37 -4.92 -4.75
N ASN A 26 7.31 -4.12 -4.74
CA ASN A 26 7.36 -2.77 -4.17
C ASN A 26 7.67 -2.80 -2.67
N SER A 27 7.03 -3.71 -1.93
CA SER A 27 7.31 -3.87 -0.50
C SER A 27 8.74 -4.37 -0.28
N ASP A 28 9.21 -5.30 -1.10
CA ASP A 28 10.57 -5.83 -1.00
C ASP A 28 11.63 -4.74 -1.23
N VAL A 29 11.39 -3.85 -2.18
CA VAL A 29 12.30 -2.72 -2.45
C VAL A 29 12.46 -1.85 -1.20
N ILE A 30 11.35 -1.54 -0.52
CA ILE A 30 11.36 -0.68 0.66
C ILE A 30 11.97 -1.38 1.87
N ILE A 31 11.68 -2.66 2.05
CA ILE A 31 12.19 -3.45 3.19
C ILE A 31 13.71 -3.55 3.17
N LYS A 32 14.34 -3.50 2.01
CA LYS A 32 15.80 -3.57 1.87
C LYS A 32 16.50 -2.25 2.17
N ARG A 33 15.75 -1.17 2.36
CA ARG A 33 16.33 0.15 2.61
C ARG A 33 16.72 0.29 4.08
N GLN A 34 17.76 1.06 4.33
CA GLN A 34 18.18 1.39 5.70
C GLN A 34 17.13 2.23 6.43
N ASP A 35 16.34 3.01 5.69
CA ASP A 35 15.30 3.89 6.23
C ASP A 35 13.92 3.24 6.25
N GLN A 36 13.84 1.92 6.22
CA GLN A 36 12.58 1.16 6.11
C GLN A 36 11.56 1.55 7.19
N LEU A 37 12.00 1.91 8.39
CA LEU A 37 11.09 2.27 9.48
C LEU A 37 10.34 3.59 9.23
N SER A 38 10.75 4.36 8.24
CA SER A 38 10.03 5.57 7.83
C SER A 38 8.85 5.29 6.89
N TYR A 39 8.55 4.01 6.63
CA TYR A 39 7.47 3.59 5.73
C TYR A 39 6.47 2.70 6.47
N PRO A 40 5.67 3.29 7.38
CA PRO A 40 4.85 2.51 8.32
C PRO A 40 3.82 1.61 7.65
N ALA A 41 3.20 2.02 6.55
CA ALA A 41 2.22 1.18 5.88
C ALA A 41 2.83 -0.13 5.37
N ILE A 42 4.03 -0.04 4.81
CA ILE A 42 4.74 -1.20 4.28
C ILE A 42 5.24 -2.10 5.40
N ILE A 43 5.84 -1.51 6.42
CA ILE A 43 6.37 -2.24 7.58
C ILE A 43 5.25 -2.98 8.31
N TRP A 44 4.10 -2.31 8.51
CA TRP A 44 2.96 -2.92 9.18
C TRP A 44 2.53 -4.22 8.49
N CYS A 45 2.49 -4.22 7.16
CA CYS A 45 2.13 -5.41 6.41
C CYS A 45 3.18 -6.51 6.57
N ARG A 46 4.46 -6.17 6.46
CA ARG A 46 5.55 -7.14 6.51
C ARG A 46 5.76 -7.73 7.91
N GLU A 47 5.39 -6.99 8.96
CA GLU A 47 5.49 -7.49 10.34
C GLU A 47 4.57 -8.66 10.64
N LYS A 48 3.55 -8.90 9.82
CA LYS A 48 2.66 -10.05 10.01
C LYS A 48 3.38 -11.37 9.76
N ASP A 49 4.14 -11.43 8.67
CA ASP A 49 5.05 -12.52 8.32
C ASP A 49 5.81 -12.09 7.06
N PHE A 50 6.89 -12.78 6.72
CA PHE A 50 7.71 -12.40 5.56
C PHE A 50 6.96 -12.50 4.23
N ASP A 51 5.90 -13.32 4.14
CA ASP A 51 5.09 -13.47 2.94
C ASP A 51 4.01 -12.40 2.78
N TRP A 52 3.80 -11.57 3.81
CA TRP A 52 2.78 -10.54 3.77
C TRP A 52 3.36 -9.24 3.22
N TYR A 53 2.56 -8.53 2.45
CA TYR A 53 3.02 -7.28 1.84
C TYR A 53 1.84 -6.32 1.57
N LEU A 54 2.17 -5.07 1.30
CA LEU A 54 1.18 -4.07 0.89
C LEU A 54 0.89 -4.27 -0.59
N PRO A 55 -0.39 -4.42 -0.99
CA PRO A 55 -0.73 -4.71 -2.37
C PRO A 55 -0.45 -3.55 -3.32
N SER A 56 -0.18 -3.88 -4.58
CA SER A 56 -0.11 -2.90 -5.67
C SER A 56 -1.51 -2.42 -6.04
N GLN A 57 -1.59 -1.39 -6.90
CA GLN A 57 -2.87 -0.93 -7.44
C GLN A 57 -3.66 -2.07 -8.07
N LYS A 58 -3.01 -2.86 -8.88
CA LYS A 58 -3.63 -3.97 -9.63
C LYS A 58 -4.24 -5.00 -8.69
N GLU A 59 -3.53 -5.31 -7.62
CA GLU A 59 -4.01 -6.27 -6.63
C GLU A 59 -5.19 -5.71 -5.83
N LEU A 60 -5.16 -4.43 -5.47
CA LEU A 60 -6.30 -3.81 -4.78
C LEU A 60 -7.53 -3.72 -5.68
N VAL A 61 -7.36 -3.47 -6.96
CA VAL A 61 -8.47 -3.49 -7.92
C VAL A 61 -9.09 -4.89 -7.97
N SER A 62 -8.29 -5.93 -7.93
CA SER A 62 -8.79 -7.31 -7.87
C SER A 62 -9.59 -7.57 -6.61
N ILE A 63 -9.13 -7.05 -5.47
CA ILE A 63 -9.86 -7.13 -4.19
C ILE A 63 -11.19 -6.37 -4.29
N TYR A 64 -11.19 -5.20 -4.89
CA TYR A 64 -12.40 -4.41 -5.09
C TYR A 64 -13.48 -5.21 -5.85
N LYS A 65 -13.08 -5.93 -6.89
CA LYS A 65 -14.01 -6.72 -7.69
C LYS A 65 -14.67 -7.86 -6.89
N LEU A 66 -14.05 -8.25 -5.78
CA LEU A 66 -14.54 -9.33 -4.92
C LEU A 66 -15.14 -8.82 -3.61
N ILE A 67 -15.26 -7.49 -3.46
CA ILE A 67 -15.60 -6.88 -2.17
C ILE A 67 -16.93 -7.37 -1.60
N ASP A 68 -17.95 -7.53 -2.44
CA ASP A 68 -19.26 -8.01 -1.98
C ASP A 68 -19.18 -9.44 -1.43
N LEU A 69 -18.43 -10.29 -2.11
CA LEU A 69 -18.23 -11.67 -1.67
C LEU A 69 -17.44 -11.72 -0.35
N LEU A 70 -16.39 -10.92 -0.24
CA LEU A 70 -15.57 -10.86 0.97
C LEU A 70 -16.36 -10.37 2.16
N ASN A 71 -17.19 -9.33 1.98
CA ASN A 71 -18.04 -8.79 3.04
C ASN A 71 -19.08 -9.82 3.51
N LYS A 72 -19.66 -10.60 2.59
CA LYS A 72 -20.58 -11.67 2.94
C LYS A 72 -19.93 -12.77 3.77
N ARG A 73 -18.62 -12.96 3.65
CA ARG A 73 -17.86 -13.96 4.41
C ARG A 73 -17.28 -13.38 5.72
N GLY A 74 -17.68 -12.19 6.10
CA GLY A 74 -17.24 -11.58 7.36
C GLY A 74 -15.90 -10.88 7.28
N ILE A 75 -15.32 -10.72 6.09
CA ILE A 75 -14.11 -9.94 5.91
C ILE A 75 -14.52 -8.49 5.70
N ASN A 76 -14.43 -7.69 6.76
CA ASN A 76 -14.85 -6.30 6.72
C ASN A 76 -13.78 -5.45 6.03
N LEU A 77 -14.06 -5.06 4.79
CA LEU A 77 -13.27 -4.06 4.08
C LEU A 77 -14.01 -2.73 4.17
N HIS A 78 -13.29 -1.70 4.60
CA HIS A 78 -13.88 -0.36 4.69
C HIS A 78 -14.01 0.25 3.30
N ASN A 79 -15.12 0.94 3.05
CA ASN A 79 -15.35 1.70 1.83
C ASN A 79 -14.63 3.06 1.94
N LYS A 80 -13.30 3.00 2.03
CA LYS A 80 -12.44 4.15 2.25
C LYS A 80 -11.22 4.06 1.35
N TRP A 81 -10.33 5.01 1.48
CA TRP A 81 -9.08 5.03 0.74
C TRP A 81 -8.06 4.08 1.36
N TYR A 82 -7.46 3.25 0.53
CA TYR A 82 -6.41 2.31 0.93
C TYR A 82 -5.11 2.63 0.21
N TRP A 83 -4.01 2.63 0.95
CA TRP A 83 -2.69 2.75 0.35
C TRP A 83 -2.38 1.55 -0.54
N THR A 84 -1.74 1.81 -1.69
CA THR A 84 -1.04 0.78 -2.47
C THR A 84 0.44 0.84 -2.15
N SER A 85 1.18 -0.19 -2.54
CA SER A 85 2.64 -0.22 -2.40
C SER A 85 3.35 0.65 -3.45
N GLN A 86 2.63 1.25 -4.36
CA GLN A 86 3.20 1.91 -5.53
C GLN A 86 3.35 3.40 -5.30
N GLU A 87 4.60 3.88 -5.30
CA GLU A 87 4.83 5.33 -5.18
C GLU A 87 4.60 6.06 -6.49
N ASP A 88 4.29 7.35 -6.38
CA ASP A 88 4.15 8.27 -7.50
C ASP A 88 5.11 9.45 -7.26
N GLY A 89 6.37 9.23 -7.57
CA GLY A 89 7.42 10.21 -7.31
C GLY A 89 7.87 10.23 -5.86
N GLY A 90 8.59 11.27 -5.48
CA GLY A 90 9.24 11.35 -4.17
C GLY A 90 8.27 11.59 -3.02
N ASN A 91 7.20 12.35 -3.22
CA ASN A 91 6.32 12.77 -2.13
C ASN A 91 4.90 12.20 -2.18
N LYS A 92 4.54 11.45 -3.22
CA LYS A 92 3.20 10.88 -3.38
C LYS A 92 3.25 9.38 -3.59
N ALA A 93 2.16 8.70 -3.22
CA ALA A 93 1.93 7.29 -3.51
C ALA A 93 0.49 7.10 -3.95
N TYR A 94 0.22 6.00 -4.66
CA TYR A 94 -1.13 5.72 -5.12
C TYR A 94 -1.97 5.10 -4.03
N SER A 95 -3.24 5.47 -3.99
CA SER A 95 -4.25 4.87 -3.15
C SER A 95 -5.48 4.58 -3.97
N ILE A 96 -6.34 3.69 -3.48
CA ILE A 96 -7.58 3.32 -4.16
C ILE A 96 -8.73 3.45 -3.18
N ASN A 97 -9.80 4.09 -3.65
CA ASN A 97 -11.07 4.10 -2.93
C ASN A 97 -11.86 2.87 -3.35
N LEU A 98 -12.15 1.99 -2.40
CA LEU A 98 -12.83 0.72 -2.70
C LEU A 98 -14.30 0.87 -3.09
N ASP A 99 -14.89 2.06 -2.88
CA ASP A 99 -16.25 2.34 -3.39
C ASP A 99 -16.27 2.67 -4.88
N GLN A 100 -15.19 3.26 -5.37
CA GLN A 100 -15.19 3.90 -6.69
C GLN A 100 -14.28 3.22 -7.70
N ASP A 101 -13.48 2.24 -7.26
CA ASP A 101 -12.48 1.57 -8.11
C ASP A 101 -11.60 2.59 -8.84
N LYS A 102 -11.19 3.63 -8.12
CA LYS A 102 -10.45 4.75 -8.71
C LYS A 102 -9.12 4.93 -7.99
N PRO A 103 -7.99 4.81 -8.70
CA PRO A 103 -6.71 5.17 -8.12
C PRO A 103 -6.60 6.69 -8.01
N SER A 104 -5.88 7.15 -6.99
CA SER A 104 -5.56 8.55 -6.79
C SER A 104 -4.16 8.65 -6.22
N SER A 105 -3.49 9.75 -6.52
CA SER A 105 -2.16 10.01 -6.02
C SER A 105 -2.25 10.99 -4.85
N LEU A 106 -1.78 10.58 -3.68
CA LEU A 106 -1.85 11.36 -2.46
C LEU A 106 -0.47 11.52 -1.84
N HIS A 107 -0.26 12.61 -1.11
CA HIS A 107 0.97 12.80 -0.34
C HIS A 107 1.18 11.65 0.63
N LYS A 108 2.41 11.17 0.71
CA LYS A 108 2.78 9.99 1.52
C LYS A 108 2.50 10.15 3.01
N PHE A 109 2.33 11.38 3.50
CA PHE A 109 2.07 11.61 4.91
C PHE A 109 0.58 11.56 5.28
N TYR A 110 -0.33 11.50 4.32
CA TYR A 110 -1.75 11.32 4.62
C TYR A 110 -2.00 9.96 5.27
N HIS A 111 -3.01 9.92 6.14
CA HIS A 111 -3.44 8.68 6.79
C HIS A 111 -4.52 8.00 5.98
N ASN A 112 -4.25 6.80 5.52
CA ASN A 112 -5.19 5.95 4.82
C ASN A 112 -5.27 4.59 5.48
N TYR A 113 -6.29 3.82 5.15
CA TYR A 113 -6.38 2.43 5.55
C TYR A 113 -5.30 1.61 4.85
N VAL A 114 -4.94 0.51 5.47
CA VAL A 114 -3.94 -0.42 4.96
C VAL A 114 -4.50 -1.83 5.05
N ARG A 115 -4.37 -2.59 3.98
CA ARG A 115 -4.73 -4.01 3.97
C ARG A 115 -3.55 -4.80 3.49
N ALA A 116 -3.04 -5.68 4.33
CA ALA A 116 -1.97 -6.59 3.95
C ALA A 116 -2.55 -7.80 3.21
N ILE A 117 -1.81 -8.29 2.23
CA ILE A 117 -2.11 -9.55 1.56
C ILE A 117 -0.89 -10.46 1.64
N ALA A 118 -1.13 -11.76 1.48
CA ALA A 118 -0.09 -12.76 1.53
C ALA A 118 0.07 -13.44 0.19
N ARG A 119 1.31 -13.82 -0.12
CA ARG A 119 1.63 -14.62 -1.29
C ARG A 119 1.26 -16.08 -1.04
N PHE A 120 0.77 -16.72 -2.06
CA PHE A 120 0.48 -18.14 -2.01
C PHE A 120 1.56 -18.93 -2.72
#